data_10c7408cd68c00aa5c616953ba2501f8
#
_entry.id   10c7408cd68c00aa5c616953ba2501f8
#
_cell.length_a   1.000
_cell.length_b   1.000
_cell.length_c   1.000
_cell.angle_alpha   90.00
_cell.angle_beta   90.00
_cell.angle_gamma   90.00
#
_symmetry.space_group_name_H-M   'P 1'
#
loop_
_entity.id
_entity.type
_entity.pdbx_description
1 polymer ?
#
loop_
_entity_poly.entity_id
_entity_poly.type
_entity_poly.pdbx_seq_one_letter_code
_entity_poly.pdbx_strand_id
1 'polypeptide(L)'
;FDDIEERRWIEAKLRAEQTTEATRKGLESLGDKLAADQREAIKSALAAVESLLAKREREEPATAAELKEANGKLDAATQPLAERMMDRVMEEMLEKRGVLPG
;
A
#
# COMPACT_ATOMS: atom_id res chain seq x y z
N PHE A 1 20.95 -22.41 0.88
CA PHE A 1 21.01 -22.39 2.21
C PHE A 1 20.07 -21.45 2.71
N ASP A 2 19.68 -20.70 2.53
CA ASP A 2 18.70 -19.97 3.07
C ASP A 2 17.34 -20.15 2.45
N ASP A 3 16.87 -21.43 2.43
CA ASP A 3 15.51 -21.74 2.02
C ASP A 3 14.51 -21.00 2.89
N ILE A 4 14.83 -20.81 4.18
CA ILE A 4 13.97 -20.07 5.09
C ILE A 4 13.92 -18.60 4.72
N GLU A 5 15.06 -17.99 4.43
CA GLU A 5 15.12 -16.59 4.03
C GLU A 5 14.43 -16.38 2.68
N GLU A 6 14.64 -17.28 1.72
CA GLU A 6 13.98 -17.19 0.43
C GLU A 6 12.47 -17.30 0.57
N ARG A 7 12.01 -18.20 1.43
CA ARG A 7 10.58 -18.36 1.67
C ARG A 7 9.99 -17.11 2.31
N ARG A 8 10.70 -16.54 3.27
CA ARG A 8 10.26 -15.31 3.92
C ARG A 8 10.22 -14.14 2.94
N TRP A 9 11.20 -14.09 2.04
CA TRP A 9 11.23 -13.07 1.01
C TRP A 9 10.03 -13.20 0.07
N ILE A 10 9.72 -14.42 -0.37
CA ILE A 10 8.59 -14.66 -1.26
C ILE A 10 7.28 -14.22 -0.62
N GLU A 11 7.09 -14.55 0.67
CA GLU A 11 5.90 -14.14 1.40
C GLU A 11 5.82 -12.63 1.56
N ALA A 12 6.93 -12.00 1.91
CA ALA A 12 6.99 -10.55 2.06
C ALA A 12 6.75 -9.86 0.73
N LYS A 13 7.31 -10.40 -0.35
CA LYS A 13 7.14 -9.88 -1.69
C LYS A 13 5.67 -9.91 -2.13
N LEU A 14 5.02 -11.04 -1.88
CA LEU A 14 3.61 -11.17 -2.24
C LEU A 14 2.76 -10.12 -1.52
N ARG A 15 2.98 -9.95 -0.23
CA ARG A 15 2.28 -8.94 0.54
C ARG A 15 2.57 -7.53 0.03
N ALA A 16 3.85 -7.27 -0.23
CA ALA A 16 4.26 -5.95 -0.71
C ALA A 16 3.63 -5.63 -2.06
N GLU A 17 3.55 -6.61 -2.95
CA GLU A 17 2.92 -6.41 -4.25
C GLU A 17 1.44 -6.12 -4.12
N GLN A 18 0.76 -6.81 -3.21
CA GLN A 18 -0.65 -6.55 -2.94
C GLN A 18 -0.87 -5.15 -2.39
N THR A 19 -0.03 -4.74 -1.44
CA THR A 19 -0.14 -3.43 -0.82
C THR A 19 0.17 -2.31 -1.83
N THR A 20 1.21 -2.49 -2.63
CA THR A 20 1.57 -1.46 -3.62
C THR A 20 0.51 -1.31 -4.69
N GLU A 21 -0.06 -2.40 -5.15
CA GLU A 21 -1.13 -2.33 -6.15
C GLU A 21 -2.36 -1.62 -5.60
N ALA A 22 -2.79 -2.01 -4.39
CA ALA A 22 -3.92 -1.37 -3.75
C ALA A 22 -3.66 0.13 -3.51
N THR A 23 -2.43 0.47 -3.13
CA THR A 23 -2.05 1.86 -2.90
C THR A 23 -2.12 2.68 -4.18
N ARG A 24 -1.61 2.14 -5.27
CA ARG A 24 -1.66 2.84 -6.56
C ARG A 24 -3.09 3.10 -7.01
N LYS A 25 -3.93 2.09 -6.89
CA LYS A 25 -5.34 2.23 -7.26
C LYS A 25 -6.04 3.26 -6.39
N GLY A 26 -5.75 3.24 -5.10
CA GLY A 26 -6.34 4.20 -4.18
C GLY A 26 -5.89 5.62 -4.48
N LEU A 27 -4.62 5.82 -4.81
CA LEU A 27 -4.11 7.14 -5.18
C LEU A 27 -4.73 7.65 -6.46
N GLU A 28 -4.96 6.78 -7.44
CA GLU A 28 -5.63 7.17 -8.67
C GLU A 28 -7.06 7.64 -8.41
N SER A 29 -7.75 6.94 -7.54
CA SER A 29 -9.17 7.24 -7.27
C SER A 29 -9.36 8.39 -6.31
N LEU A 30 -8.56 8.47 -5.26
CA LEU A 30 -8.81 9.37 -4.14
C LEU A 30 -7.63 10.22 -3.72
N GLY A 31 -6.53 10.15 -4.47
CA GLY A 31 -5.32 10.87 -4.10
C GLY A 31 -5.51 12.38 -3.97
N ASP A 32 -6.38 12.94 -4.78
CA ASP A 32 -6.67 14.38 -4.75
C ASP A 32 -7.47 14.80 -3.52
N LYS A 33 -8.05 13.85 -2.81
CA LYS A 33 -8.79 14.11 -1.58
C LYS A 33 -7.91 14.07 -0.33
N LEU A 34 -6.64 13.70 -0.52
CA LEU A 34 -5.68 13.67 0.58
C LEU A 34 -4.93 15.00 0.65
N ALA A 35 -4.45 15.34 1.84
CA ALA A 35 -3.56 16.47 2.00
C ALA A 35 -2.24 16.19 1.28
N ALA A 36 -1.57 17.24 0.84
CA ALA A 36 -0.33 17.10 0.07
C ALA A 36 0.74 16.32 0.85
N ASP A 37 0.88 16.56 2.14
CA ASP A 37 1.86 15.87 2.97
C ASP A 37 1.51 14.39 3.13
N GLN A 38 0.23 14.05 3.19
CA GLN A 38 -0.20 12.65 3.25
C GLN A 38 0.12 11.93 1.95
N ARG A 39 -0.13 12.57 0.82
CA ARG A 39 0.19 12.03 -0.49
C ARG A 39 1.69 11.78 -0.63
N GLU A 40 2.50 12.74 -0.20
CA GLU A 40 3.94 12.62 -0.28
C GLU A 40 4.48 11.51 0.61
N ALA A 41 3.91 11.35 1.80
CA ALA A 41 4.29 10.26 2.69
C ALA A 41 4.00 8.91 2.06
N ILE A 42 2.85 8.77 1.40
CA ILE A 42 2.48 7.53 0.73
C ILE A 42 3.43 7.25 -0.44
N LYS A 43 3.72 8.25 -1.25
CA LYS A 43 4.62 8.09 -2.39
C LYS A 43 6.03 7.71 -1.96
N SER A 44 6.51 8.31 -0.89
CA SER A 44 7.83 8.02 -0.35
C SER A 44 7.90 6.58 0.17
N ALA A 45 6.90 6.15 0.92
CA ALA A 45 6.84 4.78 1.45
C ALA A 45 6.70 3.76 0.31
N LEU A 46 5.93 4.09 -0.71
CA LEU A 46 5.76 3.24 -1.88
C LEU A 46 7.09 3.06 -2.62
N ALA A 47 7.82 4.16 -2.81
CA ALA A 47 9.11 4.13 -3.48
C ALA A 47 10.11 3.26 -2.72
N ALA A 48 10.08 3.29 -1.38
CA ALA A 48 10.97 2.47 -0.56
C ALA A 48 10.71 0.98 -0.77
N VAL A 49 9.43 0.58 -0.82
CA VAL A 49 9.08 -0.82 -1.08
C VAL A 49 9.53 -1.24 -2.48
N GLU A 50 9.24 -0.41 -3.46
CA GLU A 50 9.59 -0.71 -4.85
C GLU A 50 11.10 -0.80 -5.05
N SER A 51 11.85 0.02 -4.34
CA SER A 51 13.30 0.00 -4.39
C SER A 51 13.87 -1.33 -3.90
N LEU A 52 13.32 -1.87 -2.82
CA LEU A 52 13.76 -3.15 -2.29
C LEU A 52 13.42 -4.31 -3.23
N LEU A 53 12.25 -4.27 -3.82
CA LEU A 53 11.86 -5.27 -4.82
C LEU A 53 12.78 -5.24 -6.03
N ALA A 54 13.11 -4.03 -6.49
CA ALA A 54 13.99 -3.86 -7.63
C ALA A 54 15.42 -4.34 -7.33
N LYS A 55 15.89 -4.18 -6.10
CA LYS A 55 17.20 -4.67 -5.71
C LYS A 55 17.33 -6.17 -5.93
N ARG A 56 16.32 -6.94 -5.52
CA ARG A 56 16.38 -8.39 -5.68
C ARG A 56 16.34 -8.77 -7.16
N GLU A 57 15.63 -8.03 -7.97
CA GLU A 57 15.60 -8.30 -9.41
C GLU A 57 16.96 -8.05 -10.05
N ARG A 58 17.74 -7.13 -9.51
CA ARG A 58 19.09 -6.85 -9.96
C ARG A 58 20.14 -7.70 -9.24
N GLU A 59 19.70 -8.68 -8.47
CA GLU A 59 20.56 -9.55 -7.68
C GLU A 59 21.38 -8.79 -6.66
N GLU A 60 20.86 -7.65 -6.20
CA GLU A 60 21.46 -6.88 -5.13
C GLU A 60 20.90 -7.31 -3.78
N PRO A 61 21.67 -7.20 -2.69
CA PRO A 61 21.19 -7.66 -1.40
C PRO A 61 19.97 -6.91 -0.89
N ALA A 62 18.96 -7.64 -0.48
CA ALA A 62 17.79 -7.11 0.21
C ALA A 62 17.20 -8.26 1.01
N THR A 63 16.75 -7.99 2.23
CA THR A 63 16.24 -9.03 3.11
C THR A 63 14.73 -8.96 3.26
N ALA A 64 14.14 -10.08 3.66
CA ALA A 64 12.72 -10.13 3.95
C ALA A 64 12.34 -9.17 5.09
N ALA A 65 13.22 -9.04 6.09
CA ALA A 65 12.99 -8.12 7.20
C ALA A 65 12.91 -6.67 6.73
N GLU A 66 13.81 -6.27 5.83
CA GLU A 66 13.79 -4.92 5.27
C GLU A 66 12.51 -4.67 4.49
N LEU A 67 12.10 -5.63 3.68
CA LEU A 67 10.88 -5.50 2.88
C LEU A 67 9.64 -5.43 3.78
N LYS A 68 9.60 -6.26 4.80
CA LYS A 68 8.49 -6.28 5.74
C LYS A 68 8.37 -4.95 6.48
N GLU A 69 9.51 -4.39 6.89
CA GLU A 69 9.52 -3.08 7.56
C GLU A 69 9.04 -1.97 6.62
N ALA A 70 9.54 -1.95 5.39
CA ALA A 70 9.14 -0.95 4.42
C ALA A 70 7.64 -1.06 4.10
N ASN A 71 7.13 -2.28 3.97
CA ASN A 71 5.71 -2.51 3.72
C ASN A 71 4.85 -2.07 4.90
N GLY A 72 5.35 -2.25 6.13
CA GLY A 72 4.66 -1.78 7.33
C GLY A 72 4.54 -0.25 7.35
N LYS A 73 5.60 0.43 6.92
CA LYS A 73 5.56 1.90 6.83
C LYS A 73 4.58 2.35 5.76
N LEU A 74 4.50 1.61 4.66
CA LEU A 74 3.53 1.91 3.62
C LEU A 74 2.10 1.72 4.13
N ASP A 75 1.85 0.63 4.84
CA ASP A 75 0.54 0.39 5.46
C ASP A 75 0.14 1.55 6.38
N ALA A 76 1.08 1.99 7.21
CA ALA A 76 0.81 3.10 8.12
C ALA A 76 0.52 4.39 7.36
N ALA A 77 1.29 4.66 6.32
CA ALA A 77 1.11 5.88 5.52
C ALA A 77 -0.20 5.89 4.76
N THR A 78 -0.76 4.71 4.44
CA THR A 78 -2.00 4.60 3.69
C THR A 78 -3.25 4.63 4.55
N GLN A 79 -3.14 4.78 5.86
CA GLN A 79 -4.32 4.85 6.73
C GLN A 79 -5.30 5.95 6.32
N PRO A 80 -4.86 7.18 6.03
CA PRO A 80 -5.81 8.20 5.57
C PRO A 80 -6.51 7.82 4.26
N LEU A 81 -5.78 7.15 3.37
CA LEU A 81 -6.34 6.71 2.10
C LEU A 81 -7.41 5.64 2.33
N ALA A 82 -7.13 4.68 3.22
CA ALA A 82 -8.07 3.64 3.56
C ALA A 82 -9.35 4.21 4.16
N GLU A 83 -9.23 5.23 4.99
CA GLU A 83 -10.38 5.90 5.59
C GLU A 83 -11.25 6.57 4.52
N ARG A 84 -10.63 7.23 3.54
CA ARG A 84 -11.36 7.84 2.45
C ARG A 84 -12.07 6.82 1.57
N MET A 85 -11.41 5.69 1.34
CA MET A 85 -12.02 4.61 0.57
C MET A 85 -13.23 4.04 1.29
N MET A 86 -13.14 3.88 2.59
CA MET A 86 -14.25 3.38 3.40
C MET A 86 -15.42 4.35 3.37
N ASP A 87 -15.15 5.64 3.53
CA ASP A 87 -16.19 6.68 3.47
C ASP A 87 -16.92 6.63 2.15
N ARG A 88 -16.19 6.48 1.06
CA ARG A 88 -16.78 6.42 -0.27
C ARG A 88 -17.70 5.22 -0.44
N VAL A 89 -17.25 4.06 0.04
CA VAL A 89 -18.06 2.84 -0.01
C VAL A 89 -19.34 3.01 0.77
N MET A 90 -19.26 3.60 1.96
CA MET A 90 -20.42 3.83 2.79
C MET A 90 -21.41 4.79 2.14
N GLU A 91 -20.91 5.85 1.53
CA GLU A 91 -21.75 6.80 0.81
C GLU A 91 -22.49 6.13 -0.33
N GLU A 92 -21.79 5.31 -1.12
CA GLU A 92 -22.40 4.58 -2.22
C GLU A 92 -23.45 3.60 -1.74
N MET A 93 -23.19 2.93 -0.63
CA MET A 93 -24.18 2.00 -0.07
C MET A 93 -25.43 2.72 0.39
N LEU A 94 -25.28 3.87 1.01
CA LEU A 94 -26.42 4.66 1.47
C LEU A 94 -27.26 5.15 0.29
N GLU A 95 -26.59 5.61 -0.77
CA GLU A 95 -27.27 6.05 -1.97
C GLU A 95 -28.08 4.92 -2.61
N LYS A 96 -27.49 3.73 -2.70
CA LYS A 96 -28.14 2.57 -3.32
C LYS A 96 -29.36 2.13 -2.54
N ARG A 97 -29.34 2.31 -1.23
CA ARG A 97 -30.46 1.91 -0.38
C ARG A 97 -31.57 2.94 -0.39
N GLY A 98 -31.31 4.13 -0.92
CA GLY A 98 -32.29 5.20 -0.88
C GLY A 98 -32.58 5.65 0.53
N VAL A 99 -31.64 5.49 1.45
CA VAL A 99 -31.82 5.82 2.85
C VAL A 99 -31.59 7.28 3.13
N LEU A 100 -30.88 7.94 2.24
CA LEU A 100 -30.61 9.35 2.44
C LEU A 100 -31.89 10.14 2.28
N PRO A 101 -32.24 10.97 3.26
CA PRO A 101 -33.41 11.80 3.12
C PRO A 101 -33.16 12.75 1.97
N GLY A 102 -33.95 12.64 1.06
CA GLY A 102 -33.79 13.34 -0.11
C GLY A 102 -34.32 14.02 -0.77
#